data_a6b720f2f0a96db1cdce2820b911ad39
#
_entry.id   a6b720f2f0a96db1cdce2820b911ad39
#
_cell.length_a   1.000
_cell.length_b   1.000
_cell.length_c   1.000
_cell.angle_alpha   90.00
_cell.angle_beta   90.00
_cell.angle_gamma   90.00
#
_symmetry.space_group_name_H-M   'P 1'
#
loop_
_entity.id
_entity.type
_entity.pdbx_description
1 polymer ?
#
loop_
_entity_poly.entity_id
_entity_poly.type
_entity_poly.pdbx_seq_one_letter_code
_entity_poly.pdbx_strand_id
1 'polypeptide(L)'
;TIAFVVWGFVDPHGLGRVSKWALGGTISNFGWLFVLSSTLFVVFIVFVAASRFGKIPLGGDAEEPEYSTGSWVSMMFATGMGIGLIFYGVGEPLYFYMSPPPDTVDPQTAKAASTAMGTALFHWTIYPWAMYALVGLGMAYGTYRLGRSQLFSAMFTSLFGRQAIDGVGGRIINILAIVATLFGSACSLGLGALQIGGGMVSTNLVDKVSSGMLVAIIAVLTACFVASAISGIEKGIQW
;
A
#
# COMPACT_ATOMS: atom_id res chain seq x y z
N THR A 1 18.22 6.41 3.26
CA THR A 1 17.57 6.85 2.02
C THR A 1 18.57 7.42 1.04
N ILE A 2 19.35 8.48 1.40
CA ILE A 2 20.32 9.13 0.47
C ILE A 2 21.32 8.11 -0.10
N ALA A 3 21.93 7.28 0.72
CA ALA A 3 22.86 6.24 0.27
C ALA A 3 22.21 5.26 -0.74
N PHE A 4 20.96 4.90 -0.52
CA PHE A 4 20.19 4.03 -1.44
C PHE A 4 19.96 4.71 -2.79
N VAL A 5 19.58 5.99 -2.77
CA VAL A 5 19.37 6.78 -4.00
C VAL A 5 20.68 6.93 -4.77
N VAL A 6 21.79 7.29 -4.11
CA VAL A 6 23.11 7.38 -4.71
C VAL A 6 23.52 6.03 -5.34
N TRP A 7 23.31 4.92 -4.63
CA TRP A 7 23.60 3.59 -5.17
C TRP A 7 22.78 3.30 -6.44
N GLY A 8 21.48 3.65 -6.44
CA GLY A 8 20.64 3.48 -7.62
C GLY A 8 21.11 4.26 -8.87
N PHE A 9 21.73 5.43 -8.67
CA PHE A 9 22.35 6.21 -9.75
C PHE A 9 23.70 5.64 -10.18
N VAL A 10 24.54 5.23 -9.25
CA VAL A 10 25.91 4.78 -9.52
C VAL A 10 25.94 3.36 -10.10
N ASP A 11 25.17 2.44 -9.53
CA ASP A 11 25.11 1.03 -9.97
C ASP A 11 23.68 0.47 -9.87
N PRO A 12 22.79 0.82 -10.82
CA PRO A 12 21.42 0.32 -10.84
C PRO A 12 21.33 -1.20 -11.00
N HIS A 13 22.30 -1.81 -11.70
CA HIS A 13 22.33 -3.27 -11.86
C HIS A 13 22.72 -4.00 -10.58
N GLY A 14 23.68 -3.48 -9.84
CA GLY A 14 24.07 -4.00 -8.52
C GLY A 14 22.94 -3.86 -7.52
N LEU A 15 22.31 -2.70 -7.46
CA LEU A 15 21.13 -2.49 -6.62
C LEU A 15 20.00 -3.47 -6.98
N GLY A 16 19.72 -3.68 -8.27
CA GLY A 16 18.70 -4.63 -8.73
C GLY A 16 19.00 -6.07 -8.32
N ARG A 17 20.27 -6.51 -8.41
CA ARG A 17 20.68 -7.86 -7.95
C ARG A 17 20.50 -8.05 -6.46
N VAL A 18 20.96 -7.09 -5.66
CA VAL A 18 20.84 -7.16 -4.19
C VAL A 18 19.38 -7.10 -3.75
N SER A 19 18.56 -6.25 -4.37
CA SER A 19 17.13 -6.17 -4.09
C SER A 19 16.40 -7.48 -4.41
N LYS A 20 16.71 -8.13 -5.54
CA LYS A 20 16.15 -9.45 -5.91
C LYS A 20 16.58 -10.54 -4.93
N TRP A 21 17.85 -10.56 -4.55
CA TRP A 21 18.37 -11.50 -3.55
C TRP A 21 17.69 -11.32 -2.19
N ALA A 22 17.59 -10.09 -1.71
CA ALA A 22 16.93 -9.77 -0.45
C ALA A 22 15.43 -10.14 -0.48
N LEU A 23 14.72 -9.81 -1.57
CA LEU A 23 13.31 -10.18 -1.75
C LEU A 23 13.14 -11.70 -1.77
N GLY A 24 13.96 -12.43 -2.54
CA GLY A 24 13.92 -13.90 -2.60
C GLY A 24 14.17 -14.53 -1.23
N GLY A 25 15.18 -14.05 -0.48
CA GLY A 25 15.44 -14.49 0.88
C GLY A 25 14.29 -14.19 1.84
N THR A 26 13.66 -13.02 1.71
CA THR A 26 12.50 -12.65 2.54
C THR A 26 11.31 -13.56 2.24
N ILE A 27 10.97 -13.77 0.97
CA ILE A 27 9.83 -14.61 0.59
C ILE A 27 10.05 -16.07 1.01
N SER A 28 11.24 -16.65 0.76
CA SER A 28 11.49 -18.06 1.09
C SER A 28 11.51 -18.34 2.59
N ASN A 29 11.95 -17.38 3.42
CA ASN A 29 12.02 -17.58 4.87
C ASN A 29 10.74 -17.12 5.60
N PHE A 30 10.09 -16.07 5.13
CA PHE A 30 8.97 -15.41 5.84
C PHE A 30 7.67 -15.43 5.05
N GLY A 31 7.62 -16.03 3.84
CA GLY A 31 6.38 -16.08 3.04
C GLY A 31 5.19 -16.66 3.81
N TRP A 32 5.42 -17.75 4.54
CA TRP A 32 4.41 -18.38 5.40
C TRP A 32 3.87 -17.43 6.48
N LEU A 33 4.75 -16.57 7.05
CA LEU A 33 4.38 -15.60 8.08
C LEU A 33 3.48 -14.50 7.50
N PHE A 34 3.78 -14.02 6.28
CA PHE A 34 2.93 -13.03 5.61
C PHE A 34 1.53 -13.58 5.33
N VAL A 35 1.43 -14.82 4.82
CA VAL A 35 0.13 -15.46 4.56
C VAL A 35 -0.64 -15.69 5.86
N LEU A 36 0.01 -16.23 6.89
CA LEU A 36 -0.62 -16.48 8.18
C LEU A 36 -1.11 -15.19 8.82
N SER A 37 -0.24 -14.16 8.90
CA SER A 37 -0.60 -12.89 9.53
C SER A 37 -1.73 -12.18 8.78
N SER A 38 -1.68 -12.14 7.45
CA SER A 38 -2.75 -11.51 6.65
C SER A 38 -4.09 -12.24 6.82
N THR A 39 -4.08 -13.57 6.89
CA THR A 39 -5.28 -14.37 7.16
C THR A 39 -5.82 -14.10 8.57
N LEU A 40 -4.96 -14.02 9.58
CA LEU A 40 -5.37 -13.64 10.93
C LEU A 40 -5.96 -12.24 10.98
N PHE A 41 -5.44 -11.29 10.21
CA PHE A 41 -6.00 -9.94 10.12
C PHE A 41 -7.40 -9.95 9.51
N VAL A 42 -7.63 -10.74 8.45
CA VAL A 42 -8.98 -10.92 7.88
C VAL A 42 -9.94 -11.46 8.94
N VAL A 43 -9.57 -12.56 9.61
CA VAL A 43 -10.40 -13.15 10.65
C VAL A 43 -10.68 -12.15 11.78
N PHE A 44 -9.67 -11.43 12.23
CA PHE A 44 -9.80 -10.43 13.28
C PHE A 44 -10.73 -9.28 12.89
N ILE A 45 -10.58 -8.72 11.69
CA ILE A 45 -11.44 -7.62 11.23
C ILE A 45 -12.89 -8.06 11.06
N VAL A 46 -13.11 -9.25 10.50
CA VAL A 46 -14.47 -9.82 10.40
C VAL A 46 -15.07 -10.05 11.80
N PHE A 47 -14.28 -10.58 12.73
CA PHE A 47 -14.71 -10.73 14.13
C PHE A 47 -15.07 -9.39 14.76
N VAL A 48 -14.23 -8.37 14.62
CA VAL A 48 -14.53 -7.02 15.16
C VAL A 48 -15.81 -6.46 14.55
N ALA A 49 -15.96 -6.54 13.24
CA ALA A 49 -17.15 -6.03 12.55
C ALA A 49 -18.45 -6.75 12.95
N ALA A 50 -18.40 -8.08 13.12
CA ALA A 50 -19.56 -8.90 13.49
C ALA A 50 -19.88 -8.88 14.99
N SER A 51 -18.97 -8.41 15.84
CA SER A 51 -19.10 -8.39 17.30
C SER A 51 -19.68 -7.08 17.80
N ARG A 52 -19.88 -7.02 19.13
CA ARG A 52 -20.26 -5.78 19.84
C ARG A 52 -19.26 -4.63 19.64
N PHE A 53 -18.03 -4.93 19.32
CA PHE A 53 -16.97 -3.93 19.11
C PHE A 53 -17.16 -3.12 17.82
N GLY A 54 -17.83 -3.66 16.80
CA GLY A 54 -18.17 -2.95 15.57
C GLY A 54 -19.13 -1.77 15.76
N LYS A 55 -19.75 -1.64 16.95
CA LYS A 55 -20.64 -0.53 17.30
C LYS A 55 -19.94 0.62 18.05
N ILE A 56 -18.65 0.47 18.36
CA ILE A 56 -17.89 1.50 19.09
C ILE A 56 -17.56 2.63 18.12
N PRO A 57 -18.01 3.87 18.35
CA PRO A 57 -17.63 5.02 17.55
C PRO A 57 -16.14 5.30 17.75
N LEU A 58 -15.45 5.66 16.67
CA LEU A 58 -14.03 5.97 16.70
C LEU A 58 -13.73 7.36 17.26
N GLY A 59 -14.66 8.31 17.09
CA GLY A 59 -14.62 9.63 17.69
C GLY A 59 -15.33 9.73 19.04
N GLY A 60 -15.65 10.94 19.50
CA GLY A 60 -16.45 11.20 20.67
C GLY A 60 -17.91 10.73 20.51
N ASP A 61 -18.60 10.44 21.64
CA ASP A 61 -19.96 9.89 21.58
C ASP A 61 -21.00 10.86 21.01
N ALA A 62 -20.73 12.16 21.04
CA ALA A 62 -21.59 13.23 20.52
C ALA A 62 -20.97 14.00 19.35
N GLU A 63 -19.91 13.44 18.77
CA GLU A 63 -19.19 14.08 17.66
C GLU A 63 -19.92 13.84 16.35
N GLU A 64 -20.19 14.93 15.62
CA GLU A 64 -20.79 14.87 14.28
C GLU A 64 -19.72 14.55 13.23
N PRO A 65 -20.10 13.96 12.07
CA PRO A 65 -19.17 13.70 10.98
C PRO A 65 -18.52 14.99 10.48
N GLU A 66 -17.20 15.03 10.45
CA GLU A 66 -16.41 16.18 9.97
C GLU A 66 -16.60 16.45 8.47
N TYR A 67 -16.83 15.39 7.69
CA TYR A 67 -16.96 15.45 6.24
C TYR A 67 -18.37 15.10 5.77
N SER A 68 -18.81 15.76 4.69
CA SER A 68 -20.04 15.35 4.01
C SER A 68 -19.92 13.93 3.46
N THR A 69 -21.04 13.24 3.28
CA THR A 69 -21.05 11.89 2.71
C THR A 69 -20.37 11.82 1.34
N GLY A 70 -20.54 12.86 0.50
CA GLY A 70 -19.89 12.94 -0.81
C GLY A 70 -18.37 13.02 -0.70
N SER A 71 -17.84 13.89 0.16
CA SER A 71 -16.39 14.00 0.41
C SER A 71 -15.84 12.68 0.97
N TRP A 72 -16.54 12.05 1.91
CA TRP A 72 -16.13 10.77 2.48
C TRP A 72 -16.07 9.67 1.42
N VAL A 73 -17.08 9.53 0.56
CA VAL A 73 -17.08 8.57 -0.54
C VAL A 73 -15.93 8.84 -1.51
N SER A 74 -15.67 10.11 -1.86
CA SER A 74 -14.55 10.48 -2.74
C SER A 74 -13.19 10.12 -2.13
N MET A 75 -12.97 10.36 -0.85
CA MET A 75 -11.74 9.98 -0.15
C MET A 75 -11.56 8.45 -0.11
N MET A 76 -12.63 7.70 0.16
CA MET A 76 -12.58 6.23 0.15
C MET A 76 -12.28 5.69 -1.24
N PHE A 77 -12.91 6.27 -2.29
CA PHE A 77 -12.63 5.89 -3.68
C PHE A 77 -11.18 6.21 -4.06
N ALA A 78 -10.68 7.41 -3.75
CA ALA A 78 -9.30 7.81 -4.04
C ALA A 78 -8.28 6.90 -3.33
N THR A 79 -8.57 6.46 -2.11
CA THR A 79 -7.73 5.50 -1.38
C THR A 79 -7.72 4.12 -2.04
N GLY A 80 -8.87 3.68 -2.58
CA GLY A 80 -9.03 2.36 -3.19
C GLY A 80 -8.48 2.26 -4.61
N MET A 81 -8.59 3.33 -5.40
CA MET A 81 -8.23 3.36 -6.82
C MET A 81 -6.80 3.87 -7.05
N GLY A 82 -5.86 3.33 -6.29
CA GLY A 82 -4.45 3.65 -6.47
C GLY A 82 -3.83 3.02 -7.71
N ILE A 83 -2.64 3.52 -8.09
CA ILE A 83 -1.88 3.03 -9.25
C ILE A 83 -1.61 1.52 -9.20
N GLY A 84 -1.44 0.96 -7.99
CA GLY A 84 -1.25 -0.47 -7.81
C GLY A 84 -2.42 -1.27 -8.37
N LEU A 85 -3.66 -0.91 -8.05
CA LEU A 85 -4.84 -1.59 -8.56
C LEU A 85 -4.97 -1.43 -10.08
N ILE A 86 -4.74 -0.22 -10.60
CA ILE A 86 -4.84 0.05 -12.05
C ILE A 86 -3.78 -0.75 -12.81
N PHE A 87 -2.54 -0.82 -12.30
CA PHE A 87 -1.45 -1.56 -12.94
C PHE A 87 -1.65 -3.07 -12.82
N TYR A 88 -1.84 -3.58 -11.61
CA TYR A 88 -1.92 -5.01 -11.35
C TYR A 88 -3.29 -5.62 -11.66
N GLY A 89 -4.36 -4.83 -11.73
CA GLY A 89 -5.67 -5.31 -12.13
C GLY A 89 -5.70 -5.94 -13.53
N VAL A 90 -4.77 -5.54 -14.40
CA VAL A 90 -4.57 -6.16 -15.73
C VAL A 90 -3.30 -7.01 -15.72
N GLY A 91 -2.22 -6.50 -15.15
CA GLY A 91 -0.89 -7.15 -15.19
C GLY A 91 -0.86 -8.48 -14.46
N GLU A 92 -1.51 -8.59 -13.32
CA GLU A 92 -1.47 -9.79 -12.50
C GLU A 92 -2.27 -10.96 -13.07
N PRO A 93 -3.52 -10.81 -13.57
CA PRO A 93 -4.19 -11.86 -14.29
C PRO A 93 -3.41 -12.35 -15.51
N LEU A 94 -2.79 -11.46 -16.27
CA LEU A 94 -1.96 -11.85 -17.41
C LEU A 94 -0.71 -12.62 -16.96
N TYR A 95 -0.06 -12.17 -15.88
CA TYR A 95 1.09 -12.87 -15.32
C TYR A 95 0.74 -14.28 -14.91
N PHE A 96 -0.33 -14.50 -14.13
CA PHE A 96 -0.75 -15.83 -13.70
C PHE A 96 -1.38 -16.69 -14.79
N TYR A 97 -1.87 -16.08 -15.87
CA TYR A 97 -2.25 -16.83 -17.05
C TYR A 97 -1.05 -17.45 -17.75
N MET A 98 0.07 -16.69 -17.84
CA MET A 98 1.33 -17.14 -18.44
C MET A 98 2.18 -18.00 -17.51
N SER A 99 2.10 -17.76 -16.19
CA SER A 99 2.88 -18.43 -15.15
C SER A 99 1.99 -18.71 -13.94
N PRO A 100 1.11 -19.72 -14.01
CA PRO A 100 0.22 -20.08 -12.90
C PRO A 100 0.99 -20.38 -11.61
N PRO A 101 0.34 -20.27 -10.44
CA PRO A 101 0.94 -20.70 -9.19
C PRO A 101 1.37 -22.17 -9.27
N PRO A 102 2.49 -22.53 -8.61
CA PRO A 102 3.01 -23.90 -8.63
C PRO A 102 1.93 -24.94 -8.29
N ASP A 103 1.98 -26.09 -8.93
CA ASP A 103 1.11 -27.25 -8.70
C ASP A 103 -0.40 -26.99 -8.88
N THR A 104 -0.79 -25.98 -9.70
CA THR A 104 -2.20 -25.68 -9.95
C THR A 104 -2.67 -26.14 -11.32
N VAL A 105 -2.27 -25.47 -12.39
CA VAL A 105 -2.75 -25.71 -13.76
C VAL A 105 -1.67 -25.44 -14.80
N ASP A 106 -1.81 -26.00 -15.99
CA ASP A 106 -0.92 -25.68 -17.11
C ASP A 106 -1.13 -24.24 -17.62
N PRO A 107 -0.05 -23.52 -17.99
CA PRO A 107 -0.12 -22.17 -18.52
C PRO A 107 -0.97 -22.07 -19.80
N GLN A 108 -1.53 -20.89 -20.05
CA GLN A 108 -2.23 -20.53 -21.29
C GLN A 108 -3.43 -21.42 -21.63
N THR A 109 -4.05 -22.04 -20.63
CA THR A 109 -5.26 -22.82 -20.77
C THR A 109 -6.50 -22.05 -20.29
N ALA A 110 -7.69 -22.49 -20.63
CA ALA A 110 -8.94 -21.94 -20.10
C ALA A 110 -8.98 -22.02 -18.55
N LYS A 111 -8.43 -23.10 -17.98
CA LYS A 111 -8.28 -23.25 -16.52
C LYS A 111 -7.28 -22.25 -15.96
N ALA A 112 -6.17 -21.99 -16.65
CA ALA A 112 -5.21 -20.97 -16.24
C ALA A 112 -5.85 -19.58 -16.19
N ALA A 113 -6.74 -19.23 -17.10
CA ALA A 113 -7.46 -17.96 -17.06
C ALA A 113 -8.34 -17.84 -15.81
N SER A 114 -9.09 -18.87 -15.45
CA SER A 114 -9.88 -18.90 -14.21
C SER A 114 -9.01 -18.82 -12.96
N THR A 115 -7.92 -19.59 -12.92
CA THR A 115 -6.97 -19.61 -11.80
C THR A 115 -6.29 -18.24 -11.65
N ALA A 116 -5.86 -17.64 -12.76
CA ALA A 116 -5.24 -16.31 -12.76
C ALA A 116 -6.18 -15.22 -12.20
N MET A 117 -7.43 -15.22 -12.63
CA MET A 117 -8.43 -14.29 -12.11
C MET A 117 -8.72 -14.53 -10.63
N GLY A 118 -8.88 -15.80 -10.22
CA GLY A 118 -9.08 -16.16 -8.81
C GLY A 118 -7.91 -15.72 -7.93
N THR A 119 -6.66 -15.90 -8.40
CA THR A 119 -5.45 -15.47 -7.70
C THR A 119 -5.38 -13.96 -7.59
N ALA A 120 -5.64 -13.23 -8.67
CA ALA A 120 -5.66 -11.77 -8.64
C ALA A 120 -6.74 -11.23 -7.69
N LEU A 121 -7.94 -11.80 -7.71
CA LEU A 121 -9.01 -11.43 -6.77
C LEU A 121 -8.60 -11.74 -5.32
N PHE A 122 -7.95 -12.87 -5.06
CA PHE A 122 -7.45 -13.19 -3.73
C PHE A 122 -6.46 -12.14 -3.23
N HIS A 123 -5.54 -11.67 -4.08
CA HIS A 123 -4.55 -10.67 -3.71
C HIS A 123 -5.12 -9.26 -3.52
N TRP A 124 -6.18 -8.88 -4.26
CA TRP A 124 -6.64 -7.48 -4.33
C TRP A 124 -7.99 -7.22 -3.66
N THR A 125 -8.67 -8.24 -3.14
CA THR A 125 -9.95 -8.06 -2.45
C THR A 125 -9.76 -7.94 -0.94
N ILE A 126 -10.17 -8.94 -0.17
CA ILE A 126 -10.32 -8.82 1.27
C ILE A 126 -8.99 -8.68 2.05
N TYR A 127 -7.91 -9.29 1.55
CA TYR A 127 -6.64 -9.34 2.27
C TYR A 127 -5.98 -7.97 2.47
N PRO A 128 -5.71 -7.17 1.41
CA PRO A 128 -5.13 -5.85 1.61
C PRO A 128 -6.06 -4.92 2.39
N TRP A 129 -7.36 -5.00 2.16
CA TRP A 129 -8.32 -4.16 2.87
C TRP A 129 -8.42 -4.51 4.35
N ALA A 130 -8.25 -5.77 4.74
CA ALA A 130 -8.15 -6.15 6.14
C ALA A 130 -6.88 -5.57 6.81
N MET A 131 -5.74 -5.54 6.10
CA MET A 131 -4.52 -4.89 6.61
C MET A 131 -4.70 -3.38 6.77
N TYR A 132 -5.28 -2.69 5.79
CA TYR A 132 -5.62 -1.27 5.90
C TYR A 132 -6.59 -1.01 7.05
N ALA A 133 -7.65 -1.81 7.17
CA ALA A 133 -8.65 -1.68 8.23
C ALA A 133 -8.02 -1.89 9.61
N LEU A 134 -7.16 -2.88 9.79
CA LEU A 134 -6.48 -3.15 11.05
C LEU A 134 -5.66 -1.95 11.51
N VAL A 135 -4.83 -1.42 10.62
CA VAL A 135 -3.97 -0.26 10.92
C VAL A 135 -4.83 1.00 11.12
N GLY A 136 -5.77 1.25 10.22
CA GLY A 136 -6.65 2.40 10.28
C GLY A 136 -7.49 2.45 11.55
N LEU A 137 -8.11 1.33 11.93
CA LEU A 137 -8.87 1.21 13.18
C LEU A 137 -7.99 1.39 14.41
N GLY A 138 -6.79 0.78 14.41
CA GLY A 138 -5.86 0.91 15.52
C GLY A 138 -5.38 2.35 15.73
N MET A 139 -5.05 3.04 14.66
CA MET A 139 -4.66 4.46 14.70
C MET A 139 -5.85 5.35 15.07
N ALA A 140 -6.99 5.21 14.41
CA ALA A 140 -8.15 6.05 14.67
C ALA A 140 -8.67 5.88 16.10
N TYR A 141 -8.83 4.65 16.57
CA TYR A 141 -9.22 4.39 17.95
C TYR A 141 -8.22 4.96 18.97
N GLY A 142 -6.91 4.76 18.69
CA GLY A 142 -5.84 5.29 19.54
C GLY A 142 -5.85 6.81 19.61
N THR A 143 -6.00 7.48 18.48
CA THR A 143 -5.93 8.95 18.38
C THR A 143 -7.22 9.61 18.85
N TYR A 144 -8.34 9.25 18.24
CA TYR A 144 -9.61 9.97 18.46
C TYR A 144 -10.33 9.54 19.72
N ARG A 145 -10.25 8.25 20.09
CA ARG A 145 -10.94 7.73 21.28
C ARG A 145 -10.09 7.77 22.54
N LEU A 146 -8.78 7.52 22.44
CA LEU A 146 -7.88 7.44 23.59
C LEU A 146 -6.94 8.65 23.72
N GLY A 147 -7.03 9.65 22.84
CA GLY A 147 -6.21 10.88 22.88
C GLY A 147 -4.71 10.63 22.76
N ARG A 148 -4.30 9.56 22.06
CA ARG A 148 -2.89 9.24 21.83
C ARG A 148 -2.34 10.01 20.64
N SER A 149 -1.00 10.14 20.58
CA SER A 149 -0.32 10.72 19.41
C SER A 149 -0.60 9.85 18.16
N GLN A 150 -0.72 10.50 17.01
CA GLN A 150 -0.94 9.82 15.71
C GLN A 150 0.38 9.23 15.17
N LEU A 151 1.03 8.42 16.00
CA LEU A 151 2.25 7.68 15.67
C LEU A 151 1.94 6.19 15.56
N PHE A 152 2.60 5.52 14.62
CA PHE A 152 2.40 4.08 14.43
C PHE A 152 2.71 3.27 15.71
N SER A 153 3.74 3.67 16.46
CA SER A 153 4.08 3.07 17.74
C SER A 153 2.99 3.22 18.80
N ALA A 154 2.22 4.31 18.76
CA ALA A 154 1.19 4.59 19.76
C ALA A 154 0.06 3.54 19.79
N MET A 155 -0.18 2.84 18.68
CA MET A 155 -1.12 1.71 18.59
C MET A 155 -0.76 0.60 19.60
N PHE A 156 0.51 0.41 19.85
CA PHE A 156 1.06 -0.65 20.70
C PHE A 156 1.15 -0.29 22.19
N THR A 157 0.73 0.93 22.56
CA THR A 157 0.80 1.39 23.96
C THR A 157 0.07 0.48 24.93
N SER A 158 -1.08 -0.09 24.53
CA SER A 158 -1.84 -1.02 25.37
C SER A 158 -1.16 -2.38 25.55
N LEU A 159 -0.26 -2.77 24.63
CA LEU A 159 0.45 -4.05 24.68
C LEU A 159 1.78 -3.94 25.43
N PHE A 160 2.54 -2.90 25.18
CA PHE A 160 3.92 -2.77 25.69
C PHE A 160 4.09 -1.70 26.78
N GLY A 161 3.03 -0.92 27.04
CA GLY A 161 3.08 0.17 27.98
C GLY A 161 3.73 1.46 27.42
N ARG A 162 3.42 2.59 28.05
CA ARG A 162 3.83 3.92 27.60
C ARG A 162 5.37 4.09 27.60
N GLN A 163 6.03 3.57 28.63
CA GLN A 163 7.48 3.68 28.76
C GLN A 163 8.25 3.02 27.62
N ALA A 164 7.79 1.85 27.13
CA ALA A 164 8.41 1.15 26.00
C ALA A 164 8.17 1.90 24.68
N ILE A 165 6.99 2.50 24.53
CA ILE A 165 6.61 3.21 23.30
C ILE A 165 7.27 4.60 23.21
N ASP A 166 7.43 5.30 24.32
CA ASP A 166 8.14 6.58 24.36
C ASP A 166 9.68 6.40 24.27
N GLY A 167 10.17 5.18 24.45
CA GLY A 167 11.56 4.79 24.41
C GLY A 167 12.10 4.41 23.02
N VAL A 168 13.19 3.63 23.02
CA VAL A 168 13.89 3.17 21.81
C VAL A 168 12.97 2.26 20.95
N GLY A 169 12.18 1.40 21.58
CA GLY A 169 11.28 0.48 20.88
C GLY A 169 10.27 1.22 20.00
N GLY A 170 9.61 2.24 20.53
CA GLY A 170 8.68 3.05 19.77
C GLY A 170 9.34 3.85 18.63
N ARG A 171 10.57 4.35 18.85
CA ARG A 171 11.34 5.02 17.78
C ARG A 171 11.65 4.07 16.63
N ILE A 172 12.04 2.84 16.92
CA ILE A 172 12.31 1.81 15.90
C ILE A 172 11.04 1.53 15.10
N ILE A 173 9.90 1.33 15.76
CA ILE A 173 8.61 1.09 15.08
C ILE A 173 8.26 2.26 14.16
N ASN A 174 8.40 3.49 14.62
CA ASN A 174 8.10 4.68 13.82
C ASN A 174 9.05 4.84 12.63
N ILE A 175 10.35 4.57 12.81
CA ILE A 175 11.33 4.61 11.72
C ILE A 175 11.00 3.54 10.66
N LEU A 176 10.66 2.33 11.07
CA LEU A 176 10.26 1.26 10.14
C LEU A 176 8.99 1.64 9.36
N ALA A 177 8.00 2.22 10.04
CA ALA A 177 6.78 2.70 9.39
C ALA A 177 7.08 3.80 8.36
N ILE A 178 7.93 4.79 8.71
CA ILE A 178 8.36 5.85 7.79
C ILE A 178 9.10 5.27 6.58
N VAL A 179 10.04 4.36 6.81
CA VAL A 179 10.79 3.70 5.73
C VAL A 179 9.86 2.92 4.81
N ALA A 180 8.95 2.11 5.36
CA ALA A 180 7.97 1.36 4.57
C ALA A 180 7.09 2.28 3.72
N THR A 181 6.58 3.37 4.30
CA THR A 181 5.74 4.34 3.59
C THR A 181 6.53 5.06 2.48
N LEU A 182 7.75 5.48 2.77
CA LEU A 182 8.61 6.17 1.81
C LEU A 182 8.91 5.30 0.57
N PHE A 183 9.35 4.06 0.81
CA PHE A 183 9.66 3.13 -0.29
C PHE A 183 8.40 2.69 -1.03
N GLY A 184 7.28 2.45 -0.34
CA GLY A 184 5.99 2.12 -0.95
C GLY A 184 5.48 3.24 -1.85
N SER A 185 5.51 4.50 -1.39
CA SER A 185 5.11 5.66 -2.19
C SER A 185 6.03 5.88 -3.40
N ALA A 186 7.35 5.75 -3.22
CA ALA A 186 8.31 5.87 -4.32
C ALA A 186 8.10 4.78 -5.38
N CYS A 187 7.83 3.54 -4.96
CA CYS A 187 7.52 2.43 -5.87
C CYS A 187 6.24 2.72 -6.67
N SER A 188 5.17 3.18 -6.00
CA SER A 188 3.91 3.52 -6.67
C SER A 188 4.06 4.66 -7.68
N LEU A 189 4.82 5.71 -7.34
CA LEU A 189 5.12 6.80 -8.29
C LEU A 189 5.92 6.31 -9.50
N GLY A 190 6.89 5.41 -9.28
CA GLY A 190 7.67 4.79 -10.35
C GLY A 190 6.81 3.93 -11.29
N LEU A 191 5.95 3.08 -10.74
CA LEU A 191 4.99 2.29 -11.52
C LEU A 191 4.03 3.18 -12.31
N GLY A 192 3.53 4.26 -11.69
CA GLY A 192 2.68 5.24 -12.34
C GLY A 192 3.34 5.91 -13.54
N ALA A 193 4.60 6.31 -13.40
CA ALA A 193 5.35 6.90 -14.49
C ALA A 193 5.55 5.93 -15.66
N LEU A 194 5.87 4.66 -15.36
CA LEU A 194 6.00 3.61 -16.39
C LEU A 194 4.67 3.36 -17.10
N GLN A 195 3.57 3.34 -16.37
CA GLN A 195 2.23 3.11 -16.94
C GLN A 195 1.80 4.29 -17.82
N ILE A 196 2.02 5.53 -17.39
CA ILE A 196 1.76 6.72 -18.22
C ILE A 196 2.60 6.66 -19.50
N GLY A 197 3.91 6.39 -19.38
CA GLY A 197 4.79 6.24 -20.51
C GLY A 197 4.33 5.14 -21.47
N GLY A 198 3.99 3.96 -20.99
CA GLY A 198 3.43 2.86 -21.78
C GLY A 198 2.11 3.23 -22.46
N GLY A 199 1.21 3.93 -21.76
CA GLY A 199 -0.03 4.44 -22.31
C GLY A 199 0.19 5.43 -23.46
N MET A 200 1.15 6.35 -23.34
CA MET A 200 1.49 7.29 -24.41
C MET A 200 1.98 6.59 -25.69
N VAL A 201 2.75 5.50 -25.54
CA VAL A 201 3.17 4.70 -26.70
C VAL A 201 1.98 3.93 -27.29
N SER A 202 1.16 3.30 -26.45
CA SER A 202 0.00 2.51 -26.90
C SER A 202 -1.06 3.35 -27.63
N THR A 203 -1.16 4.62 -27.30
CA THR A 203 -2.07 5.58 -27.95
C THR A 203 -1.44 6.34 -29.11
N ASN A 204 -0.23 5.96 -29.53
CA ASN A 204 0.55 6.61 -30.59
C ASN A 204 0.80 8.11 -30.37
N LEU A 205 0.81 8.57 -29.12
CA LEU A 205 1.22 9.94 -28.77
C LEU A 205 2.72 10.14 -28.91
N VAL A 206 3.49 9.09 -28.69
CA VAL A 206 4.95 9.04 -28.89
C VAL A 206 5.36 7.67 -29.40
N ASP A 207 6.43 7.62 -30.22
CA ASP A 207 6.94 6.33 -30.73
C ASP A 207 7.64 5.50 -29.65
N LYS A 208 8.30 6.19 -28.71
CA LYS A 208 9.02 5.56 -27.58
C LYS A 208 9.16 6.52 -26.43
N VAL A 209 9.21 5.95 -25.23
CA VAL A 209 9.49 6.72 -24.01
C VAL A 209 11.00 6.85 -23.81
N SER A 210 11.50 8.08 -23.82
CA SER A 210 12.90 8.36 -23.46
C SER A 210 13.09 8.47 -21.96
N SER A 211 14.33 8.29 -21.48
CA SER A 211 14.66 8.50 -20.05
C SER A 211 14.32 9.91 -19.59
N GLY A 212 14.54 10.93 -20.43
CA GLY A 212 14.18 12.32 -20.11
C GLY A 212 12.66 12.51 -19.94
N MET A 213 11.87 11.83 -20.76
CA MET A 213 10.40 11.85 -20.64
C MET A 213 9.94 11.19 -19.34
N LEU A 214 10.50 10.04 -18.96
CA LEU A 214 10.19 9.40 -17.68
C LEU A 214 10.55 10.33 -16.51
N VAL A 215 11.69 10.97 -16.54
CA VAL A 215 12.09 11.95 -15.52
C VAL A 215 11.09 13.11 -15.44
N ALA A 216 10.65 13.63 -16.58
CA ALA A 216 9.65 14.71 -16.63
C ALA A 216 8.30 14.24 -16.02
N ILE A 217 7.83 13.05 -16.38
CA ILE A 217 6.59 12.46 -15.82
C ILE A 217 6.72 12.32 -14.30
N ILE A 218 7.83 11.75 -13.81
CA ILE A 218 8.08 11.59 -12.36
C ILE A 218 8.13 12.95 -11.68
N ALA A 219 8.76 13.95 -12.27
CA ALA A 219 8.84 15.30 -11.70
C ALA A 219 7.45 15.95 -11.56
N VAL A 220 6.59 15.83 -12.57
CA VAL A 220 5.21 16.34 -12.53
C VAL A 220 4.40 15.60 -11.48
N LEU A 221 4.45 14.25 -11.44
CA LEU A 221 3.73 13.45 -10.44
C LEU A 221 4.20 13.79 -9.02
N THR A 222 5.51 13.93 -8.82
CA THR A 222 6.08 14.31 -7.53
C THR A 222 5.64 15.72 -7.12
N ALA A 223 5.63 16.67 -8.04
CA ALA A 223 5.16 18.03 -7.75
C ALA A 223 3.67 18.04 -7.35
N CYS A 224 2.82 17.29 -8.04
CA CYS A 224 1.41 17.12 -7.67
C CYS A 224 1.27 16.47 -6.28
N PHE A 225 2.04 15.41 -6.01
CA PHE A 225 2.03 14.73 -4.73
C PHE A 225 2.46 15.65 -3.59
N VAL A 226 3.54 16.41 -3.77
CA VAL A 226 4.02 17.38 -2.78
C VAL A 226 3.01 18.51 -2.57
N ALA A 227 2.43 19.04 -3.63
CA ALA A 227 1.39 20.07 -3.54
C ALA A 227 0.16 19.56 -2.76
N SER A 228 -0.29 18.33 -3.04
CA SER A 228 -1.37 17.69 -2.30
C SER A 228 -1.02 17.50 -0.81
N ALA A 229 0.19 17.03 -0.52
CA ALA A 229 0.65 16.83 0.87
C ALA A 229 0.73 18.14 1.66
N ILE A 230 1.20 19.23 1.04
CA ILE A 230 1.31 20.55 1.68
C ILE A 230 -0.06 21.19 1.87
N SER A 231 -1.00 20.99 0.94
CA SER A 231 -2.35 21.58 1.03
C SER A 231 -3.20 20.97 2.15
N GLY A 232 -2.78 19.83 2.70
CA GLY A 232 -3.45 19.13 3.78
C GLY A 232 -4.67 18.30 3.33
N ILE A 233 -5.23 17.51 4.26
CA ILE A 233 -6.32 16.58 3.98
C ILE A 233 -7.57 17.32 3.48
N GLU A 234 -7.90 18.45 4.09
CA GLU A 234 -9.10 19.22 3.75
C GLU A 234 -9.10 19.79 2.32
N LYS A 235 -7.93 20.13 1.79
CA LYS A 235 -7.82 20.77 0.46
C LYS A 235 -7.16 19.86 -0.59
N GLY A 236 -6.32 18.93 -0.17
CA GLY A 236 -5.54 18.09 -1.07
C GLY A 236 -6.21 16.78 -1.47
N ILE A 237 -7.13 16.27 -0.65
CA ILE A 237 -7.79 14.97 -0.87
C ILE A 237 -9.26 15.12 -1.25
N GLN A 238 -9.89 16.25 -0.92
CA GLN A 238 -11.30 16.51 -1.27
C GLN A 238 -11.53 16.88 -2.74
N TRP A 239 -10.51 17.27 -3.49
CA TRP A 239 -10.54 17.66 -4.89
C TRP A 239 -9.78 16.65 -5.75
#